data_4cb9317e1b92b27c9f2ea2371f57d759
#
_entry.id   4cb9317e1b92b27c9f2ea2371f57d759
#
_cell.length_a   1.000
_cell.length_b   1.000
_cell.length_c   1.000
_cell.angle_alpha   90.00
_cell.angle_beta   90.00
_cell.angle_gamma   90.00
#
_symmetry.space_group_name_H-M   'P 1'
#
loop_
_entity.id
_entity.type
_entity.pdbx_description
1 polymer ?
#
loop_
_entity_poly.entity_id
_entity_poly.type
_entity_poly.pdbx_seq_one_letter_code
_entity_poly.pdbx_strand_id
1 'polypeptide(L)'
;MPKRKFQATEGLLNDVMRKQSGVIQKAWLEAVMNGVDANADHISLEITEDTTRYSDNGDNMVEEEIKQYFEQFGLKDGDIEDKQFGKFRMGRGQIFNFGLNIWRAKDNYMVVSLDDESTTAVLPDCTTETDESIIGVDGDNYTLDTSGLGYTLLDADTNDSGVNIEVQHYNDIDDLQSTLDEFIQLIEYVPWMHDVTIELNGEDIGSEPEVVDETKLAYFCEGYTNYKTSSPVYNLGAYVDDFNLGELSLAIISKEDLDVTLDRTDILEHDQKWQKICEQYVEVAVGVLSDRDNLNTRKRNWLIERASEETHHLDTLQDVPLIEDANNDIRTLSEIQGRNVAFAETDNDIAQKAMRENDVVVINEAQESSINELADSMADTVDQDNVRSFSEVIEQELNFEMDEVPDQNLSKRRLQNLEILRDALLDLGFSDDVFAGYSNHKSVWKHKDGTIYIHKDKLNAKQQDLATDIIFEVMKVAAHSGETMTSFNENYDLNRNFYKMTTGSRFGADVDMPTVQKRILNGTYK
;
A
#
# COMPACT_ATOMS: atom_id res chain seq x y z
N MET A 1 31.48 -26.68 28.44
CA MET A 1 30.44 -26.28 29.41
C MET A 1 29.10 -26.79 28.92
N PRO A 2 28.25 -27.39 29.75
CA PRO A 2 26.95 -27.85 29.30
C PRO A 2 26.09 -26.63 28.94
N LYS A 3 25.36 -26.71 27.78
CA LYS A 3 24.45 -25.71 27.29
C LYS A 3 23.27 -25.58 28.28
N ARG A 4 23.04 -24.40 28.86
CA ARG A 4 21.89 -24.15 29.74
C ARG A 4 20.69 -23.80 28.90
N LYS A 5 19.53 -24.37 29.21
CA LYS A 5 18.26 -24.05 28.55
C LYS A 5 17.63 -22.83 29.21
N PHE A 6 17.02 -21.93 28.42
CA PHE A 6 16.11 -20.91 28.94
C PHE A 6 14.85 -21.58 29.46
N GLN A 7 14.28 -21.07 30.54
CA GLN A 7 12.99 -21.51 31.11
C GLN A 7 12.04 -20.30 31.06
N ALA A 8 10.83 -20.50 30.54
CA ALA A 8 9.76 -19.53 30.62
C ALA A 8 9.08 -19.61 32.01
N THR A 9 8.68 -18.49 32.56
CA THR A 9 7.87 -18.38 33.77
C THR A 9 6.41 -18.18 33.41
N GLU A 10 5.46 -18.53 34.31
CA GLU A 10 4.02 -18.27 34.13
C GLU A 10 3.74 -16.81 33.79
N GLY A 11 4.43 -15.84 34.45
CA GLY A 11 4.28 -14.42 34.15
C GLY A 11 4.68 -14.04 32.72
N LEU A 12 5.71 -14.68 32.14
CA LEU A 12 6.07 -14.46 30.75
C LEU A 12 4.99 -15.02 29.82
N LEU A 13 4.45 -16.19 30.11
CA LEU A 13 3.41 -16.80 29.29
C LEU A 13 2.11 -15.94 29.31
N ASN A 14 1.71 -15.48 30.50
CA ASN A 14 0.58 -14.56 30.64
C ASN A 14 0.80 -13.25 29.87
N ASP A 15 2.00 -12.64 29.98
CA ASP A 15 2.34 -11.42 29.24
C ASP A 15 2.30 -11.63 27.71
N VAL A 16 2.74 -12.80 27.24
CA VAL A 16 2.71 -13.14 25.82
C VAL A 16 1.26 -13.33 25.36
N MET A 17 0.44 -14.08 26.10
CA MET A 17 -0.97 -14.30 25.76
C MET A 17 -1.73 -12.98 25.74
N ARG A 18 -1.58 -12.11 26.74
CA ARG A 18 -2.23 -10.80 26.81
C ARG A 18 -1.77 -9.83 25.71
N LYS A 19 -0.49 -9.84 25.32
CA LYS A 19 0.04 -8.98 24.25
C LYS A 19 -0.33 -9.47 22.85
N GLN A 20 -0.57 -10.76 22.69
CA GLN A 20 -0.94 -11.35 21.39
C GLN A 20 -2.46 -11.33 21.14
N SER A 21 -3.28 -11.14 22.17
CA SER A 21 -4.73 -11.18 22.00
C SER A 21 -5.29 -10.10 21.07
N GLY A 22 -4.59 -8.96 20.92
CA GLY A 22 -4.98 -7.91 19.99
C GLY A 22 -6.45 -7.49 20.16
N VAL A 23 -7.26 -7.79 19.16
CA VAL A 23 -8.71 -7.53 19.11
C VAL A 23 -9.47 -8.86 19.07
N ILE A 24 -10.71 -8.86 19.57
CA ILE A 24 -11.54 -10.07 19.72
C ILE A 24 -11.83 -10.73 18.36
N GLN A 25 -11.94 -9.97 17.28
CA GLN A 25 -12.18 -10.47 15.93
C GLN A 25 -11.09 -11.45 15.48
N LYS A 26 -9.83 -11.23 15.89
CA LYS A 26 -8.72 -12.16 15.59
C LYS A 26 -8.84 -13.46 16.38
N ALA A 27 -9.36 -13.40 17.60
CA ALA A 27 -9.64 -14.62 18.38
C ALA A 27 -10.76 -15.46 17.74
N TRP A 28 -11.78 -14.79 17.18
CA TRP A 28 -12.84 -15.48 16.42
C TRP A 28 -12.30 -16.07 15.11
N LEU A 29 -11.45 -15.32 14.38
CA LEU A 29 -10.74 -15.84 13.21
C LEU A 29 -9.97 -17.12 13.54
N GLU A 30 -9.21 -17.14 14.63
CA GLU A 30 -8.48 -18.34 15.05
C GLU A 30 -9.40 -19.51 15.38
N ALA A 31 -10.58 -19.26 15.99
CA ALA A 31 -11.56 -20.31 16.23
C ALA A 31 -12.10 -20.88 14.92
N VAL A 32 -12.45 -20.03 13.96
CA VAL A 32 -12.90 -20.45 12.62
C VAL A 32 -11.83 -21.27 11.92
N MET A 33 -10.57 -20.79 11.89
CA MET A 33 -9.48 -21.50 11.24
C MET A 33 -9.17 -22.86 11.90
N ASN A 34 -9.34 -22.97 13.23
CA ASN A 34 -9.22 -24.25 13.93
C ASN A 34 -10.35 -25.22 13.54
N GLY A 35 -11.57 -24.73 13.32
CA GLY A 35 -12.67 -25.55 12.82
C GLY A 35 -12.40 -26.06 11.39
N VAL A 36 -11.88 -25.18 10.51
CA VAL A 36 -11.45 -25.58 9.16
C VAL A 36 -10.36 -26.64 9.24
N ASP A 37 -9.34 -26.47 10.09
CA ASP A 37 -8.27 -27.46 10.31
C ASP A 37 -8.79 -28.78 10.91
N ALA A 38 -9.93 -28.74 11.59
CA ALA A 38 -10.63 -29.91 12.12
C ALA A 38 -11.61 -30.54 11.11
N ASN A 39 -11.52 -30.19 9.83
CA ASN A 39 -12.38 -30.67 8.75
C ASN A 39 -13.87 -30.34 8.96
N ALA A 40 -14.20 -29.24 9.63
CA ALA A 40 -15.59 -28.80 9.70
C ALA A 40 -16.11 -28.38 8.32
N ASP A 41 -17.33 -28.77 7.99
CA ASP A 41 -18.07 -28.29 6.83
C ASP A 41 -19.15 -27.26 7.21
N HIS A 42 -19.38 -27.09 8.52
CA HIS A 42 -20.30 -26.10 9.09
C HIS A 42 -19.73 -25.52 10.38
N ILE A 43 -19.68 -24.18 10.45
CA ILE A 43 -19.24 -23.41 11.61
C ILE A 43 -20.32 -22.38 11.92
N SER A 44 -20.73 -22.24 13.18
CA SER A 44 -21.69 -21.24 13.62
C SER A 44 -21.12 -20.36 14.73
N LEU A 45 -21.33 -19.06 14.62
CA LEU A 45 -21.01 -18.07 15.64
C LEU A 45 -22.26 -17.27 15.99
N GLU A 46 -22.58 -17.24 17.27
CA GLU A 46 -23.57 -16.32 17.84
C GLU A 46 -22.83 -15.32 18.73
N ILE A 47 -22.83 -14.05 18.34
CA ILE A 47 -22.08 -12.99 19.01
C ILE A 47 -23.01 -11.88 19.45
N THR A 48 -22.95 -11.58 20.74
CA THR A 48 -23.65 -10.46 21.39
C THR A 48 -22.61 -9.53 22.03
N GLU A 49 -23.07 -8.44 22.66
CA GLU A 49 -22.16 -7.53 23.38
C GLU A 49 -21.40 -8.25 24.50
N ASP A 50 -22.05 -9.17 25.22
CA ASP A 50 -21.57 -9.82 26.44
C ASP A 50 -21.14 -11.30 26.24
N THR A 51 -21.45 -11.92 25.09
CA THR A 51 -21.23 -13.36 24.90
C THR A 51 -20.84 -13.69 23.45
N THR A 52 -19.88 -14.60 23.28
CA THR A 52 -19.63 -15.31 22.02
C THR A 52 -19.93 -16.79 22.20
N ARG A 53 -20.72 -17.38 21.30
CA ARG A 53 -20.86 -18.83 21.14
C ARG A 53 -20.35 -19.25 19.79
N TYR A 54 -19.47 -20.21 19.79
CA TYR A 54 -18.91 -20.84 18.60
C TYR A 54 -19.27 -22.33 18.63
N SER A 55 -19.61 -22.89 17.48
CA SER A 55 -19.73 -24.33 17.31
C SER A 55 -19.26 -24.75 15.91
N ASP A 56 -18.60 -25.88 15.81
CA ASP A 56 -18.26 -26.54 14.57
C ASP A 56 -18.70 -28.01 14.60
N ASN A 57 -18.77 -28.64 13.42
CA ASN A 57 -19.07 -30.06 13.26
C ASN A 57 -17.84 -30.88 12.83
N GLY A 58 -16.64 -30.33 13.04
CA GLY A 58 -15.40 -30.98 12.68
C GLY A 58 -14.97 -32.13 13.59
N ASP A 59 -13.70 -32.49 13.50
CA ASP A 59 -13.10 -33.53 14.36
C ASP A 59 -13.12 -33.08 15.82
N ASN A 60 -13.59 -33.97 16.67
CA ASN A 60 -13.61 -33.73 18.13
C ASN A 60 -12.21 -33.83 18.74
N MET A 61 -11.98 -33.13 19.85
CA MET A 61 -10.79 -33.28 20.66
C MET A 61 -11.04 -34.23 21.84
N VAL A 62 -10.18 -35.22 22.00
CA VAL A 62 -10.15 -36.08 23.19
C VAL A 62 -9.28 -35.47 24.28
N GLU A 63 -9.40 -35.99 25.52
CA GLU A 63 -8.66 -35.47 26.69
C GLU A 63 -7.15 -35.35 26.45
N GLU A 64 -6.52 -36.38 25.84
CA GLU A 64 -5.12 -36.38 25.54
C GLU A 64 -4.70 -35.29 24.55
N GLU A 65 -5.57 -34.99 23.57
CA GLU A 65 -5.35 -33.92 22.60
C GLU A 65 -5.52 -32.56 23.26
N ILE A 66 -6.54 -32.37 24.12
CA ILE A 66 -6.72 -31.14 24.90
C ILE A 66 -5.44 -30.86 25.71
N LYS A 67 -4.94 -31.85 26.46
CA LYS A 67 -3.69 -31.73 27.23
C LYS A 67 -2.49 -31.42 26.33
N GLN A 68 -2.34 -32.13 25.22
CA GLN A 68 -1.28 -31.87 24.27
C GLN A 68 -1.32 -30.48 23.66
N TYR A 69 -2.52 -29.97 23.35
CA TYR A 69 -2.70 -28.69 22.68
C TYR A 69 -2.61 -27.49 23.61
N PHE A 70 -3.03 -27.61 24.87
CA PHE A 70 -3.12 -26.48 25.80
C PHE A 70 -2.04 -26.47 26.88
N GLU A 71 -1.38 -27.60 27.18
CA GLU A 71 -0.24 -27.63 28.12
C GLU A 71 1.10 -27.26 27.46
N GLN A 72 1.21 -27.33 26.15
CA GLN A 72 2.47 -27.16 25.41
C GLN A 72 2.39 -26.01 24.41
N PHE A 73 2.54 -24.78 24.90
CA PHE A 73 2.59 -23.59 24.05
C PHE A 73 3.94 -23.45 23.32
N GLY A 74 3.92 -23.11 22.02
CA GLY A 74 5.11 -22.69 21.27
C GLY A 74 6.04 -23.83 20.82
N LEU A 75 5.62 -25.09 20.85
CA LEU A 75 6.37 -26.18 20.22
C LEU A 75 6.20 -26.14 18.70
N LYS A 76 7.31 -26.11 17.98
CA LYS A 76 7.32 -26.36 16.53
C LYS A 76 7.01 -27.82 16.29
N ASP A 77 5.91 -28.09 15.58
CA ASP A 77 5.60 -29.45 15.14
C ASP A 77 6.64 -29.90 14.11
N GLY A 78 7.52 -30.81 14.51
CA GLY A 78 8.38 -31.57 13.61
C GLY A 78 7.76 -32.88 13.12
N ASP A 79 6.62 -33.30 13.68
CA ASP A 79 6.09 -34.66 13.50
C ASP A 79 4.58 -34.75 13.21
N ILE A 80 3.87 -33.64 12.98
CA ILE A 80 2.45 -33.68 12.57
C ILE A 80 2.33 -33.01 11.21
N GLU A 81 2.32 -33.85 10.17
CA GLU A 81 1.99 -33.52 8.80
C GLU A 81 0.54 -33.03 8.72
N ASP A 82 0.29 -31.97 7.94
CA ASP A 82 -0.99 -31.55 7.38
C ASP A 82 -1.97 -30.66 8.17
N LYS A 83 -1.56 -29.86 9.16
CA LYS A 83 -2.44 -28.79 9.67
C LYS A 83 -2.00 -27.42 9.11
N GLN A 84 -2.86 -26.82 8.29
CA GLN A 84 -2.53 -25.64 7.50
C GLN A 84 -2.38 -24.35 8.33
N PHE A 85 -3.15 -24.20 9.42
CA PHE A 85 -3.21 -22.95 10.20
C PHE A 85 -2.62 -23.04 11.61
N GLY A 86 -2.45 -24.21 12.17
CA GLY A 86 -2.07 -24.42 13.58
C GLY A 86 -0.58 -24.32 13.91
N LYS A 87 0.27 -23.75 13.04
CA LYS A 87 1.77 -23.80 13.14
C LYS A 87 2.36 -23.35 14.48
N PHE A 88 1.75 -22.40 15.16
CA PHE A 88 2.34 -21.81 16.39
C PHE A 88 1.66 -22.25 17.69
N ARG A 89 0.52 -22.94 17.64
CA ARG A 89 -0.29 -23.37 18.80
C ARG A 89 -0.55 -22.25 19.84
N MET A 90 -0.41 -20.99 19.46
CA MET A 90 -0.59 -19.84 20.34
C MET A 90 -1.92 -19.12 20.10
N GLY A 91 -2.47 -19.23 18.88
CA GLY A 91 -3.73 -18.59 18.53
C GLY A 91 -4.92 -19.06 19.37
N ARG A 92 -4.94 -20.36 19.73
CA ARG A 92 -6.00 -20.95 20.59
C ARG A 92 -6.14 -20.27 21.95
N GLY A 93 -5.05 -19.74 22.50
CA GLY A 93 -5.06 -19.02 23.77
C GLY A 93 -5.51 -17.56 23.67
N GLN A 94 -5.65 -17.00 22.47
CA GLN A 94 -6.05 -15.59 22.33
C GLN A 94 -7.45 -15.33 22.88
N ILE A 95 -8.37 -16.24 22.63
CA ILE A 95 -9.76 -16.12 23.06
C ILE A 95 -9.91 -16.08 24.59
N PHE A 96 -8.97 -16.69 25.35
CA PHE A 96 -9.00 -16.72 26.81
C PHE A 96 -8.89 -15.34 27.46
N ASN A 97 -8.33 -14.36 26.74
CA ASN A 97 -8.18 -13.00 27.25
C ASN A 97 -9.48 -12.18 27.25
N PHE A 98 -10.51 -12.64 26.55
CA PHE A 98 -11.73 -11.86 26.35
C PHE A 98 -12.86 -12.23 27.28
N GLY A 99 -12.78 -13.34 28.01
CA GLY A 99 -13.87 -13.75 28.91
C GLY A 99 -13.61 -15.04 29.64
N LEU A 100 -14.60 -15.45 30.44
CA LEU A 100 -14.70 -16.82 30.92
C LEU A 100 -14.97 -17.73 29.73
N ASN A 101 -14.11 -18.69 29.49
CA ASN A 101 -14.18 -19.63 28.37
C ASN A 101 -14.65 -20.99 28.86
N ILE A 102 -15.71 -21.52 28.27
CA ILE A 102 -16.27 -22.84 28.49
C ILE A 102 -16.21 -23.60 27.17
N TRP A 103 -15.30 -24.55 27.08
CA TRP A 103 -15.13 -25.39 25.91
C TRP A 103 -15.74 -26.75 26.16
N ARG A 104 -16.54 -27.23 25.24
CA ARG A 104 -17.12 -28.56 25.26
C ARG A 104 -16.67 -29.32 24.04
N ALA A 105 -15.92 -30.38 24.27
CA ALA A 105 -15.35 -31.21 23.21
C ALA A 105 -15.49 -32.68 23.62
N LYS A 106 -16.21 -33.45 22.82
CA LYS A 106 -16.50 -34.86 23.07
C LYS A 106 -17.03 -35.10 24.51
N ASP A 107 -16.26 -35.81 25.32
CA ASP A 107 -16.63 -36.23 26.70
C ASP A 107 -16.02 -35.29 27.77
N ASN A 108 -15.67 -34.05 27.39
CA ASN A 108 -14.95 -33.14 28.27
C ASN A 108 -15.49 -31.72 28.24
N TYR A 109 -15.45 -31.07 29.39
CA TYR A 109 -15.48 -29.63 29.55
C TYR A 109 -14.07 -29.13 29.91
N MET A 110 -13.59 -28.08 29.20
CA MET A 110 -12.45 -27.30 29.59
C MET A 110 -12.91 -25.89 29.96
N VAL A 111 -12.62 -25.46 31.19
CA VAL A 111 -12.99 -24.13 31.69
C VAL A 111 -11.72 -23.32 31.94
N VAL A 112 -11.67 -22.11 31.41
CA VAL A 112 -10.55 -21.17 31.54
C VAL A 112 -11.04 -19.80 31.94
N SER A 113 -10.50 -19.24 33.02
CA SER A 113 -10.64 -17.83 33.38
C SER A 113 -9.27 -17.28 33.74
N LEU A 114 -8.90 -16.13 33.17
CA LEU A 114 -7.59 -15.51 33.41
C LEU A 114 -7.66 -14.34 34.40
N ASP A 115 -8.86 -13.83 34.71
CA ASP A 115 -9.04 -12.62 35.51
C ASP A 115 -9.62 -12.91 36.92
N ASP A 116 -10.28 -14.05 37.13
CA ASP A 116 -10.93 -14.40 38.41
C ASP A 116 -10.24 -15.55 39.11
N GLU A 117 -10.09 -15.45 40.43
CA GLU A 117 -9.55 -16.54 41.27
C GLU A 117 -10.59 -17.69 41.44
N SER A 118 -11.89 -17.40 41.25
CA SER A 118 -12.95 -18.39 41.20
C SER A 118 -14.07 -17.93 40.26
N THR A 119 -14.66 -18.87 39.54
CA THR A 119 -15.74 -18.58 38.61
C THR A 119 -16.88 -19.59 38.74
N THR A 120 -18.07 -19.22 38.27
CA THR A 120 -19.22 -20.14 38.18
C THR A 120 -19.54 -20.36 36.71
N ALA A 121 -19.43 -21.61 36.25
CA ALA A 121 -19.74 -22.04 34.88
C ALA A 121 -21.03 -22.89 34.89
N VAL A 122 -21.86 -22.77 33.85
CA VAL A 122 -23.05 -23.62 33.65
C VAL A 122 -22.61 -24.81 32.78
N LEU A 123 -22.61 -26.01 33.36
CA LEU A 123 -22.11 -27.25 32.75
C LEU A 123 -23.18 -28.35 32.79
N PRO A 124 -24.21 -28.30 31.91
CA PRO A 124 -25.42 -29.12 32.05
C PRO A 124 -25.20 -30.63 32.01
N ASP A 125 -24.21 -31.08 31.23
CA ASP A 125 -23.92 -32.51 31.03
C ASP A 125 -22.63 -32.94 31.75
N CYS A 126 -22.16 -32.15 32.72
CA CYS A 126 -20.95 -32.47 33.49
C CYS A 126 -21.24 -33.66 34.43
N THR A 127 -20.39 -34.67 34.40
CA THR A 127 -20.50 -35.87 35.20
C THR A 127 -19.52 -35.93 36.37
N THR A 128 -18.58 -34.99 36.43
CA THR A 128 -17.62 -34.89 37.52
C THR A 128 -18.28 -34.32 38.78
N GLU A 129 -18.45 -35.12 39.80
CA GLU A 129 -19.05 -34.71 41.09
C GLU A 129 -18.02 -34.11 42.06
N THR A 130 -16.77 -34.56 41.97
CA THR A 130 -15.69 -34.16 42.89
C THR A 130 -14.36 -34.04 42.16
N ASP A 131 -13.76 -32.85 42.19
CA ASP A 131 -12.41 -32.56 41.73
C ASP A 131 -11.78 -31.50 42.66
N GLU A 132 -10.45 -31.43 42.73
CA GLU A 132 -9.79 -30.43 43.59
C GLU A 132 -10.10 -28.99 43.18
N SER A 133 -10.42 -28.75 41.89
CA SER A 133 -10.81 -27.46 41.37
C SER A 133 -12.27 -27.10 41.64
N ILE A 134 -13.13 -28.02 42.06
CA ILE A 134 -14.56 -27.77 42.34
C ILE A 134 -14.74 -27.23 43.75
N ILE A 135 -15.10 -25.95 43.86
CA ILE A 135 -15.43 -25.28 45.14
C ILE A 135 -16.85 -25.59 45.56
N GLY A 136 -17.79 -25.71 44.63
CA GLY A 136 -19.19 -26.01 44.90
C GLY A 136 -19.98 -26.35 43.64
N VAL A 137 -21.09 -27.10 43.83
CA VAL A 137 -22.02 -27.46 42.75
C VAL A 137 -23.47 -27.18 43.21
N ASP A 138 -24.25 -26.51 42.37
CA ASP A 138 -25.68 -26.26 42.56
C ASP A 138 -26.44 -26.49 41.23
N GLY A 139 -26.94 -27.70 41.05
CA GLY A 139 -27.47 -28.18 39.78
C GLY A 139 -26.38 -28.21 38.72
N ASP A 140 -26.60 -27.51 37.60
CA ASP A 140 -25.65 -27.40 36.50
C ASP A 140 -24.61 -26.28 36.72
N ASN A 141 -24.70 -25.54 37.85
CA ASN A 141 -23.76 -24.47 38.17
C ASN A 141 -22.58 -25.01 38.96
N TYR A 142 -21.41 -24.98 38.38
CA TYR A 142 -20.15 -25.39 38.98
C TYR A 142 -19.32 -24.15 39.35
N THR A 143 -19.06 -23.97 40.64
CA THR A 143 -18.11 -22.95 41.11
C THR A 143 -16.72 -23.59 41.16
N LEU A 144 -15.82 -23.05 40.36
CA LEU A 144 -14.48 -23.60 40.14
C LEU A 144 -13.40 -22.66 40.68
N ASP A 145 -12.32 -23.24 41.21
CA ASP A 145 -11.07 -22.51 41.46
C ASP A 145 -10.35 -22.30 40.13
N THR A 146 -10.24 -21.06 39.72
CA THR A 146 -9.55 -20.65 38.51
C THR A 146 -8.30 -19.84 38.83
N SER A 147 -7.79 -19.94 40.07
CA SER A 147 -6.59 -19.25 40.50
C SER A 147 -5.33 -19.75 39.72
N GLY A 148 -4.53 -18.79 39.22
CA GLY A 148 -3.32 -19.10 38.46
C GLY A 148 -3.56 -19.22 36.95
N LEU A 149 -2.49 -19.50 36.21
CA LEU A 149 -2.54 -19.68 34.76
C LEU A 149 -2.77 -21.16 34.43
N GLY A 150 -3.98 -21.51 34.03
CA GLY A 150 -4.35 -22.89 33.75
C GLY A 150 -5.79 -23.06 33.27
N TYR A 151 -6.20 -24.30 33.20
CA TYR A 151 -7.57 -24.67 32.87
C TYR A 151 -8.05 -25.79 33.77
N THR A 152 -9.35 -25.87 34.01
CA THR A 152 -10.03 -26.99 34.68
C THR A 152 -10.59 -27.92 33.62
N LEU A 153 -10.33 -29.22 33.73
CA LEU A 153 -10.84 -30.26 32.83
C LEU A 153 -11.77 -31.17 33.60
N LEU A 154 -13.01 -31.31 33.13
CA LEU A 154 -14.08 -32.10 33.78
C LEU A 154 -14.70 -33.03 32.75
N ASP A 155 -15.20 -34.21 33.23
CA ASP A 155 -15.87 -35.18 32.37
C ASP A 155 -17.30 -34.70 32.04
N ALA A 156 -17.77 -35.02 30.83
CA ALA A 156 -19.11 -34.73 30.35
C ALA A 156 -19.75 -35.98 29.70
N ASP A 157 -21.06 -36.08 29.73
CA ASP A 157 -21.82 -37.11 29.00
C ASP A 157 -22.45 -36.47 27.75
N THR A 158 -21.65 -36.28 26.70
CA THR A 158 -22.10 -35.65 25.48
C THR A 158 -21.86 -36.56 24.26
N ASN A 159 -22.75 -36.43 23.25
CA ASN A 159 -22.60 -37.10 21.97
C ASN A 159 -22.42 -36.09 20.83
N ASP A 160 -22.01 -34.87 21.12
CA ASP A 160 -21.85 -33.82 20.10
C ASP A 160 -20.68 -34.12 19.20
N SER A 161 -20.80 -33.76 17.93
CA SER A 161 -19.70 -33.69 16.98
C SER A 161 -19.03 -32.31 17.08
N GLY A 162 -17.73 -32.23 16.84
CA GLY A 162 -17.00 -30.98 16.81
C GLY A 162 -16.76 -30.35 18.20
N VAL A 163 -16.47 -29.08 18.20
CA VAL A 163 -16.16 -28.29 19.40
C VAL A 163 -17.19 -27.16 19.58
N ASN A 164 -17.66 -27.02 20.84
CA ASN A 164 -18.50 -25.89 21.21
C ASN A 164 -17.73 -25.02 22.22
N ILE A 165 -17.73 -23.71 21.99
CA ILE A 165 -17.05 -22.74 22.85
C ILE A 165 -18.07 -21.66 23.25
N GLU A 166 -18.23 -21.41 24.54
CA GLU A 166 -18.93 -20.24 25.07
C GLU A 166 -17.89 -19.33 25.75
N VAL A 167 -17.90 -18.05 25.39
CA VAL A 167 -17.08 -17.01 26.02
C VAL A 167 -18.02 -15.97 26.61
N GLN A 168 -18.04 -15.87 27.94
CA GLN A 168 -18.73 -14.79 28.64
C GLN A 168 -17.74 -13.64 28.80
N HIS A 169 -17.97 -12.53 28.07
CA HIS A 169 -16.99 -11.46 27.97
C HIS A 169 -16.75 -10.79 29.31
N TYR A 170 -15.48 -10.49 29.66
CA TYR A 170 -15.13 -9.69 30.83
C TYR A 170 -15.60 -8.23 30.68
N ASN A 171 -15.65 -7.72 29.46
CA ASN A 171 -16.15 -6.39 29.13
C ASN A 171 -17.04 -6.50 27.90
N ASP A 172 -18.15 -5.80 27.91
CA ASP A 172 -19.06 -5.72 26.78
C ASP A 172 -18.35 -5.13 25.54
N ILE A 173 -18.74 -5.56 24.35
CA ILE A 173 -18.25 -5.01 23.10
C ILE A 173 -18.94 -3.67 22.85
N ASP A 174 -18.17 -2.58 22.87
CA ASP A 174 -18.68 -1.20 22.77
C ASP A 174 -19.42 -0.90 21.45
N ASP A 175 -18.91 -1.40 20.31
CA ASP A 175 -19.49 -1.25 18.97
C ASP A 175 -19.57 -2.61 18.29
N LEU A 176 -20.62 -3.36 18.62
CA LEU A 176 -20.81 -4.71 18.12
C LEU A 176 -20.90 -4.75 16.60
N GLN A 177 -21.62 -3.82 15.96
CA GLN A 177 -21.79 -3.84 14.51
C GLN A 177 -20.47 -3.62 13.79
N SER A 178 -19.68 -2.62 14.17
CA SER A 178 -18.36 -2.38 13.59
C SER A 178 -17.42 -3.58 13.79
N THR A 179 -17.48 -4.19 14.96
CA THR A 179 -16.67 -5.37 15.32
C THR A 179 -17.03 -6.59 14.45
N LEU A 180 -18.34 -6.79 14.20
CA LEU A 180 -18.82 -7.86 13.31
C LEU A 180 -18.43 -7.60 11.84
N ASP A 181 -18.57 -6.36 11.37
CA ASP A 181 -18.20 -5.98 10.01
C ASP A 181 -16.69 -6.22 9.78
N GLU A 182 -15.84 -5.85 10.74
CA GLU A 182 -14.40 -6.14 10.70
C GLU A 182 -14.11 -7.65 10.70
N PHE A 183 -14.85 -8.42 11.51
CA PHE A 183 -14.68 -9.88 11.53
C PHE A 183 -15.07 -10.53 10.20
N ILE A 184 -16.16 -10.11 9.58
CA ILE A 184 -16.60 -10.60 8.27
C ILE A 184 -15.49 -10.36 7.23
N GLN A 185 -14.82 -9.18 7.26
CA GLN A 185 -13.70 -8.90 6.36
C GLN A 185 -12.51 -9.84 6.59
N LEU A 186 -12.23 -10.22 7.85
CA LEU A 186 -11.12 -11.12 8.15
C LEU A 186 -11.31 -12.53 7.58
N ILE A 187 -12.57 -12.99 7.40
CA ILE A 187 -12.88 -14.35 6.94
C ILE A 187 -13.60 -14.38 5.59
N GLU A 188 -13.59 -13.26 4.86
CA GLU A 188 -14.40 -13.04 3.66
C GLU A 188 -14.34 -14.19 2.64
N TYR A 189 -13.16 -14.75 2.40
CA TYR A 189 -12.96 -15.81 1.41
C TYR A 189 -12.69 -17.19 2.03
N VAL A 190 -12.73 -17.33 3.35
CA VAL A 190 -12.55 -18.65 4.01
C VAL A 190 -13.65 -19.64 3.60
N PRO A 191 -14.95 -19.28 3.58
CA PRO A 191 -16.00 -20.19 3.15
C PRO A 191 -15.80 -20.73 1.74
N TRP A 192 -15.51 -19.86 0.81
CA TRP A 192 -15.26 -20.21 -0.59
C TRP A 192 -14.00 -21.07 -0.76
N MET A 193 -12.91 -20.70 -0.06
CA MET A 193 -11.62 -21.35 -0.22
C MET A 193 -11.61 -22.78 0.32
N HIS A 194 -12.40 -23.06 1.37
CA HIS A 194 -12.40 -24.33 2.10
C HIS A 194 -13.69 -25.14 1.94
N ASP A 195 -14.65 -24.67 1.13
CA ASP A 195 -15.97 -25.31 0.96
C ASP A 195 -16.67 -25.53 2.33
N VAL A 196 -16.62 -24.53 3.22
CA VAL A 196 -17.21 -24.54 4.55
C VAL A 196 -18.33 -23.50 4.64
N THR A 197 -19.47 -23.88 5.23
CA THR A 197 -20.52 -22.92 5.58
C THR A 197 -20.19 -22.27 6.89
N ILE A 198 -20.18 -20.93 6.93
CA ILE A 198 -19.99 -20.15 8.16
C ILE A 198 -21.23 -19.31 8.39
N GLU A 199 -21.93 -19.54 9.52
CA GLU A 199 -23.07 -18.75 9.94
C GLU A 199 -22.64 -17.78 11.05
N LEU A 200 -22.99 -16.50 10.90
CA LEU A 200 -22.83 -15.47 11.91
C LEU A 200 -24.20 -14.92 12.30
N ASN A 201 -24.60 -15.13 13.57
CA ASN A 201 -25.92 -14.74 14.10
C ASN A 201 -27.08 -15.29 13.25
N GLY A 202 -26.91 -16.49 12.67
CA GLY A 202 -27.92 -17.18 11.86
C GLY A 202 -27.96 -16.74 10.38
N GLU A 203 -27.00 -15.97 9.92
CA GLU A 203 -26.86 -15.59 8.52
C GLU A 203 -25.55 -16.18 7.94
N ASP A 204 -25.66 -16.80 6.77
CA ASP A 204 -24.47 -17.28 6.03
C ASP A 204 -23.59 -16.10 5.64
N ILE A 205 -22.30 -16.20 5.91
CA ILE A 205 -21.32 -15.16 5.58
C ILE A 205 -20.24 -15.70 4.64
N GLY A 206 -19.55 -14.77 3.98
CA GLY A 206 -18.50 -15.03 3.01
C GLY A 206 -18.88 -14.60 1.60
N SER A 207 -17.90 -14.51 0.76
CA SER A 207 -18.04 -14.06 -0.63
C SER A 207 -17.35 -15.02 -1.58
N GLU A 208 -17.90 -15.16 -2.80
CA GLU A 208 -17.19 -15.75 -3.92
C GLU A 208 -16.47 -14.63 -4.67
N PRO A 209 -15.13 -14.70 -4.81
CA PRO A 209 -14.37 -13.63 -5.46
C PRO A 209 -14.58 -13.65 -6.98
N GLU A 210 -14.56 -12.48 -7.61
CA GLU A 210 -14.46 -12.38 -9.05
C GLU A 210 -13.00 -12.57 -9.48
N VAL A 211 -12.66 -13.78 -9.92
CA VAL A 211 -11.29 -14.17 -10.30
C VAL A 211 -10.94 -13.54 -11.64
N VAL A 212 -9.92 -12.69 -11.66
CA VAL A 212 -9.34 -12.04 -12.85
C VAL A 212 -8.32 -12.96 -13.50
N ASP A 213 -7.46 -13.58 -12.67
CA ASP A 213 -6.45 -14.53 -13.10
C ASP A 213 -6.14 -15.54 -11.99
N GLU A 214 -5.62 -16.69 -12.37
CA GLU A 214 -5.34 -17.80 -11.49
C GLU A 214 -3.98 -18.41 -11.80
N THR A 215 -3.13 -18.48 -10.79
CA THR A 215 -1.84 -19.17 -10.86
C THR A 215 -1.83 -20.45 -10.03
N LYS A 216 -0.69 -21.13 -10.01
CA LYS A 216 -0.52 -22.28 -9.12
C LYS A 216 -0.54 -21.88 -7.65
N LEU A 217 -0.09 -20.65 -7.31
CA LEU A 217 0.13 -20.20 -5.94
C LEU A 217 -0.99 -19.30 -5.41
N ALA A 218 -1.71 -18.58 -6.27
CA ALA A 218 -2.72 -17.62 -5.85
C ALA A 218 -3.83 -17.43 -6.87
N TYR A 219 -4.97 -16.95 -6.38
CA TYR A 219 -6.00 -16.27 -7.16
C TYR A 219 -5.77 -14.77 -7.08
N PHE A 220 -5.92 -14.10 -8.23
CA PHE A 220 -5.93 -12.64 -8.35
C PHE A 220 -7.36 -12.23 -8.70
N CYS A 221 -7.98 -11.46 -7.84
CA CYS A 221 -9.41 -11.16 -7.94
C CYS A 221 -9.63 -9.66 -8.06
N GLU A 222 -10.79 -9.22 -8.59
CA GLU A 222 -11.12 -7.80 -8.60
C GLU A 222 -11.10 -7.22 -7.18
N GLY A 223 -10.33 -6.16 -6.99
CA GLY A 223 -10.27 -5.44 -5.71
C GLY A 223 -11.47 -4.50 -5.55
N TYR A 224 -12.07 -4.49 -4.36
CA TYR A 224 -13.26 -3.70 -4.03
C TYR A 224 -13.07 -2.17 -3.99
N THR A 225 -11.89 -1.64 -4.31
CA THR A 225 -11.65 -0.21 -4.10
C THR A 225 -11.17 0.52 -5.35
N ASN A 226 -12.05 1.32 -5.92
CA ASN A 226 -11.74 2.29 -6.98
C ASN A 226 -10.73 3.38 -6.57
N TYR A 227 -10.24 3.41 -5.34
CA TYR A 227 -9.43 4.51 -4.78
C TYR A 227 -8.16 4.08 -4.04
N LYS A 228 -7.93 2.79 -3.80
CA LYS A 228 -6.71 2.32 -3.13
C LYS A 228 -5.76 1.68 -4.14
N THR A 229 -4.48 1.99 -4.01
CA THR A 229 -3.39 1.33 -4.76
C THR A 229 -2.86 0.09 -4.03
N SER A 230 -3.35 -0.17 -2.79
CA SER A 230 -3.01 -1.36 -2.03
C SER A 230 -3.86 -2.56 -2.45
N SER A 231 -3.24 -3.72 -2.43
CA SER A 231 -3.86 -5.02 -2.71
C SER A 231 -4.10 -5.75 -1.39
N PRO A 232 -5.35 -6.06 -1.03
CA PRO A 232 -5.63 -6.89 0.14
C PRO A 232 -5.13 -8.32 -0.12
N VAL A 233 -4.45 -8.89 0.86
CA VAL A 233 -3.87 -10.23 0.77
C VAL A 233 -4.52 -11.14 1.79
N TYR A 234 -4.90 -12.33 1.32
CA TYR A 234 -5.54 -13.37 2.09
C TYR A 234 -4.68 -14.64 2.08
N ASN A 235 -4.35 -15.13 3.25
CA ASN A 235 -3.68 -16.41 3.41
C ASN A 235 -4.74 -17.51 3.54
N LEU A 236 -4.90 -18.34 2.49
CA LEU A 236 -5.91 -19.40 2.45
C LEU A 236 -7.34 -18.88 2.76
N GLY A 237 -7.67 -17.69 2.26
CA GLY A 237 -8.97 -17.06 2.46
C GLY A 237 -9.10 -16.16 3.68
N ALA A 238 -8.15 -16.21 4.63
CA ALA A 238 -8.10 -15.34 5.79
C ALA A 238 -7.28 -14.07 5.50
N TYR A 239 -7.85 -12.90 5.78
CA TYR A 239 -7.17 -11.61 5.56
C TYR A 239 -5.90 -11.46 6.40
N VAL A 240 -4.86 -10.94 5.79
CA VAL A 240 -3.57 -10.64 6.44
C VAL A 240 -3.38 -9.15 6.57
N ASP A 241 -3.20 -8.45 5.45
CA ASP A 241 -3.01 -6.98 5.39
C ASP A 241 -3.14 -6.47 3.95
N ASP A 242 -3.10 -5.16 3.79
CA ASP A 242 -3.06 -4.45 2.52
C ASP A 242 -1.61 -4.19 2.09
N PHE A 243 -1.17 -4.74 0.95
CA PHE A 243 0.18 -4.57 0.42
C PHE A 243 0.21 -3.62 -0.77
N ASN A 244 1.20 -2.74 -0.80
CA ASN A 244 1.43 -1.86 -1.94
C ASN A 244 2.35 -2.55 -2.97
N LEU A 245 1.76 -3.26 -3.92
CA LEU A 245 2.48 -4.07 -4.92
C LEU A 245 2.61 -3.37 -6.28
N GLY A 246 1.82 -2.32 -6.53
CA GLY A 246 1.82 -1.59 -7.80
C GLY A 246 0.61 -0.69 -7.97
N GLU A 247 0.25 -0.41 -9.22
CA GLU A 247 -0.78 0.58 -9.57
C GLU A 247 -2.17 -0.04 -9.85
N LEU A 248 -2.33 -1.34 -9.61
CA LEU A 248 -3.60 -2.05 -9.70
C LEU A 248 -3.93 -2.68 -8.34
N SER A 249 -5.10 -2.38 -7.81
CA SER A 249 -5.59 -3.06 -6.62
C SER A 249 -6.25 -4.38 -7.04
N LEU A 250 -5.65 -5.49 -6.66
CA LEU A 250 -6.23 -6.84 -6.79
C LEU A 250 -6.27 -7.48 -5.42
N ALA A 251 -7.36 -8.15 -5.09
CA ALA A 251 -7.37 -9.05 -3.93
C ALA A 251 -6.57 -10.30 -4.29
N ILE A 252 -5.61 -10.66 -3.44
CA ILE A 252 -4.71 -11.80 -3.65
C ILE A 252 -5.03 -12.87 -2.62
N ILE A 253 -5.49 -14.03 -3.06
CA ILE A 253 -5.84 -15.15 -2.19
C ILE A 253 -4.84 -16.28 -2.44
N SER A 254 -3.98 -16.56 -1.46
CA SER A 254 -3.00 -17.65 -1.59
C SER A 254 -3.69 -19.02 -1.59
N LYS A 255 -3.18 -19.94 -2.40
CA LYS A 255 -3.60 -21.33 -2.44
C LYS A 255 -2.81 -22.25 -1.53
N GLU A 256 -1.69 -21.77 -1.06
CA GLU A 256 -0.81 -22.47 -0.12
C GLU A 256 -0.57 -21.56 1.09
N ASP A 257 -0.39 -22.18 2.24
CA ASP A 257 -0.10 -21.47 3.48
C ASP A 257 1.21 -20.67 3.38
N LEU A 258 1.11 -19.37 3.68
CA LEU A 258 2.21 -18.41 3.73
C LEU A 258 2.81 -18.34 5.14
N ASP A 259 4.09 -17.99 5.22
CA ASP A 259 4.74 -17.74 6.51
C ASP A 259 4.36 -16.33 7.02
N VAL A 260 3.28 -16.26 7.81
CA VAL A 260 2.79 -15.01 8.41
C VAL A 260 3.41 -14.77 9.79
N THR A 261 3.32 -13.53 10.28
CA THR A 261 3.65 -13.17 11.66
C THR A 261 2.71 -13.85 12.67
N LEU A 262 3.11 -13.89 13.95
CA LEU A 262 2.33 -14.56 15.00
C LEU A 262 0.91 -13.97 15.21
N ASP A 263 0.77 -12.67 14.95
CA ASP A 263 -0.49 -11.93 15.02
C ASP A 263 -1.22 -11.86 13.67
N ARG A 264 -0.70 -12.56 12.66
CA ARG A 264 -1.24 -12.63 11.28
C ARG A 264 -1.48 -11.27 10.63
N THR A 265 -0.65 -10.27 10.95
CA THR A 265 -0.75 -8.92 10.38
C THR A 265 0.27 -8.64 9.30
N ASP A 266 1.15 -9.57 8.99
CA ASP A 266 2.19 -9.39 7.98
C ASP A 266 2.69 -10.76 7.47
N ILE A 267 3.31 -10.76 6.31
CA ILE A 267 3.95 -11.94 5.71
C ILE A 267 5.46 -11.79 5.89
N LEU A 268 6.12 -12.87 6.30
CA LEU A 268 7.55 -12.83 6.54
C LEU A 268 8.33 -12.62 5.23
N GLU A 269 9.24 -11.65 5.20
CA GLU A 269 10.02 -11.26 4.01
C GLU A 269 10.75 -12.42 3.32
N HIS A 270 11.09 -13.48 4.08
CA HIS A 270 11.82 -14.64 3.56
C HIS A 270 10.90 -15.72 2.96
N ASP A 271 9.58 -15.56 2.97
CA ASP A 271 8.65 -16.51 2.35
C ASP A 271 8.83 -16.51 0.82
N GLN A 272 9.33 -17.64 0.31
CA GLN A 272 9.57 -17.80 -1.13
C GLN A 272 8.29 -17.91 -1.97
N LYS A 273 7.18 -18.33 -1.37
CA LYS A 273 5.89 -18.40 -2.05
C LYS A 273 5.35 -16.98 -2.23
N TRP A 274 5.43 -16.17 -1.19
CA TRP A 274 5.03 -14.76 -1.25
C TRP A 274 5.83 -13.98 -2.29
N GLN A 275 7.17 -14.14 -2.31
CA GLN A 275 8.00 -13.50 -3.33
C GLN A 275 7.55 -13.86 -4.76
N LYS A 276 7.24 -15.14 -5.02
CA LYS A 276 6.71 -15.59 -6.32
C LYS A 276 5.31 -15.05 -6.62
N ILE A 277 4.45 -14.93 -5.62
CA ILE A 277 3.12 -14.32 -5.78
C ILE A 277 3.27 -12.85 -6.16
N CYS A 278 4.20 -12.12 -5.56
CA CYS A 278 4.51 -10.73 -5.93
C CYS A 278 5.00 -10.62 -7.39
N GLU A 279 5.88 -11.53 -7.84
CA GLU A 279 6.30 -11.61 -9.25
C GLU A 279 5.11 -11.87 -10.17
N GLN A 280 4.25 -12.83 -9.82
CA GLN A 280 3.04 -13.16 -10.59
C GLN A 280 2.02 -12.02 -10.60
N TYR A 281 1.91 -11.27 -9.49
CA TYR A 281 1.06 -10.07 -9.44
C TYR A 281 1.47 -9.05 -10.52
N VAL A 282 2.76 -8.83 -10.73
CA VAL A 282 3.25 -7.90 -11.76
C VAL A 282 2.77 -8.34 -13.14
N GLU A 283 2.92 -9.62 -13.47
CA GLU A 283 2.45 -10.18 -14.74
C GLU A 283 0.94 -9.97 -14.97
N VAL A 284 0.15 -10.32 -13.95
CA VAL A 284 -1.30 -10.17 -14.01
C VAL A 284 -1.69 -8.69 -14.13
N ALA A 285 -1.06 -7.82 -13.33
CA ALA A 285 -1.36 -6.39 -13.33
C ALA A 285 -1.00 -5.73 -14.67
N VAL A 286 0.13 -6.09 -15.28
CA VAL A 286 0.51 -5.65 -16.63
C VAL A 286 -0.54 -6.10 -17.64
N GLY A 287 -0.94 -7.37 -17.64
CA GLY A 287 -1.98 -7.88 -18.53
C GLY A 287 -3.31 -7.15 -18.40
N VAL A 288 -3.82 -7.04 -17.16
CA VAL A 288 -5.10 -6.35 -16.87
C VAL A 288 -5.08 -4.88 -17.24
N LEU A 289 -3.97 -4.19 -16.97
CA LEU A 289 -3.86 -2.77 -17.28
C LEU A 289 -3.67 -2.54 -18.78
N SER A 290 -2.97 -3.41 -19.50
CA SER A 290 -2.77 -3.30 -20.95
C SER A 290 -4.08 -3.37 -21.74
N ASP A 291 -5.09 -4.07 -21.21
CA ASP A 291 -6.41 -4.22 -21.83
C ASP A 291 -7.37 -3.06 -21.51
N ARG A 292 -6.94 -2.07 -20.68
CA ARG A 292 -7.80 -0.95 -20.30
C ARG A 292 -7.63 0.27 -21.22
N ASP A 293 -8.75 0.81 -21.73
CA ASP A 293 -8.75 1.97 -22.61
C ASP A 293 -8.36 3.30 -21.93
N ASN A 294 -8.59 3.42 -20.61
CA ASN A 294 -8.46 4.69 -19.87
C ASN A 294 -7.49 4.55 -18.68
N LEU A 295 -6.21 4.65 -18.96
CA LEU A 295 -5.17 4.69 -17.95
C LEU A 295 -4.86 6.15 -17.56
N ASN A 296 -4.76 6.42 -16.25
CA ASN A 296 -4.20 7.69 -15.79
C ASN A 296 -2.67 7.70 -15.94
N THR A 297 -2.05 8.88 -15.89
CA THR A 297 -0.61 9.06 -16.07
C THR A 297 0.23 8.18 -15.14
N ARG A 298 -0.20 8.00 -13.89
CA ARG A 298 0.52 7.17 -12.91
C ARG A 298 0.56 5.69 -13.31
N LYS A 299 -0.55 5.13 -13.78
CA LYS A 299 -0.63 3.75 -14.28
C LYS A 299 0.18 3.57 -15.56
N ARG A 300 0.13 4.57 -16.46
CA ARG A 300 0.96 4.57 -17.67
C ARG A 300 2.45 4.54 -17.33
N ASN A 301 2.90 5.41 -16.42
CA ASN A 301 4.30 5.44 -15.98
C ASN A 301 4.73 4.10 -15.37
N TRP A 302 3.89 3.51 -14.51
CA TRP A 302 4.18 2.21 -13.91
C TRP A 302 4.34 1.11 -14.98
N LEU A 303 3.49 1.09 -16.02
CA LEU A 303 3.65 0.13 -17.13
C LEU A 303 4.94 0.36 -17.92
N ILE A 304 5.33 1.61 -18.17
CA ILE A 304 6.58 1.94 -18.84
C ILE A 304 7.79 1.47 -18.01
N GLU A 305 7.77 1.68 -16.70
CA GLU A 305 8.78 1.19 -15.76
C GLU A 305 8.89 -0.35 -15.81
N ARG A 306 7.76 -1.08 -15.83
CA ARG A 306 7.78 -2.55 -15.99
C ARG A 306 8.38 -2.98 -17.33
N ALA A 307 8.08 -2.28 -18.41
CA ALA A 307 8.71 -2.53 -19.72
C ALA A 307 10.23 -2.29 -19.68
N SER A 308 10.72 -1.36 -18.86
CA SER A 308 12.15 -1.09 -18.72
C SER A 308 12.89 -2.13 -17.87
N GLU A 309 12.23 -2.68 -16.85
CA GLU A 309 12.84 -3.68 -15.96
C GLU A 309 12.90 -5.07 -16.59
N GLU A 310 11.86 -5.46 -17.33
CA GLU A 310 11.77 -6.80 -17.92
C GLU A 310 11.35 -6.74 -19.39
N THR A 311 12.27 -7.12 -20.27
CA THR A 311 12.12 -7.00 -21.74
C THR A 311 10.91 -7.76 -22.32
N HIS A 312 10.42 -8.81 -21.65
CA HIS A 312 9.25 -9.55 -22.14
C HIS A 312 7.94 -8.75 -22.01
N HIS A 313 7.86 -7.80 -21.08
CA HIS A 313 6.69 -6.90 -20.98
C HIS A 313 6.61 -5.94 -22.17
N LEU A 314 7.73 -5.63 -22.82
CA LEU A 314 7.74 -4.75 -23.98
C LEU A 314 6.88 -5.28 -25.11
N ASP A 315 6.96 -6.58 -25.39
CA ASP A 315 6.16 -7.23 -26.45
C ASP A 315 4.65 -7.05 -26.19
N THR A 316 4.24 -7.06 -24.93
CA THR A 316 2.85 -6.83 -24.52
C THR A 316 2.47 -5.36 -24.59
N LEU A 317 3.40 -4.45 -24.25
CA LEU A 317 3.12 -3.03 -24.02
C LEU A 317 3.41 -2.13 -25.22
N GLN A 318 4.12 -2.61 -26.26
CA GLN A 318 4.55 -1.79 -27.40
C GLN A 318 3.39 -1.10 -28.15
N ASP A 319 2.22 -1.71 -28.21
CA ASP A 319 1.06 -1.19 -28.91
C ASP A 319 -0.03 -0.67 -27.93
N VAL A 320 0.25 -0.64 -26.64
CA VAL A 320 -0.63 -0.08 -25.62
C VAL A 320 -0.46 1.46 -25.58
N PRO A 321 -1.55 2.24 -25.49
CA PRO A 321 -1.48 3.72 -25.45
C PRO A 321 -0.96 4.21 -24.08
N LEU A 322 0.34 4.43 -23.95
CA LEU A 322 1.02 4.76 -22.69
C LEU A 322 1.62 6.16 -22.65
N ILE A 323 2.01 6.69 -23.80
CA ILE A 323 2.81 7.90 -23.90
C ILE A 323 1.92 9.11 -24.16
N GLU A 324 1.89 10.03 -23.22
CA GLU A 324 1.15 11.28 -23.35
C GLU A 324 2.02 12.35 -24.02
N ASP A 325 1.61 12.86 -25.17
CA ASP A 325 2.34 13.90 -25.86
C ASP A 325 1.89 15.32 -25.43
N ALA A 326 2.62 16.34 -25.90
CA ALA A 326 2.33 17.73 -25.57
C ALA A 326 0.98 18.26 -26.12
N ASN A 327 0.26 17.50 -26.95
CA ASN A 327 -1.11 17.80 -27.38
C ASN A 327 -2.17 17.11 -26.51
N ASN A 328 -1.79 16.39 -25.47
CA ASN A 328 -2.62 15.47 -24.69
C ASN A 328 -3.14 14.26 -25.50
N ASP A 329 -2.52 13.94 -26.63
CA ASP A 329 -2.78 12.71 -27.36
C ASP A 329 -1.97 11.56 -26.71
N ILE A 330 -2.59 10.38 -26.63
CA ILE A 330 -1.91 9.22 -26.06
C ILE A 330 -1.37 8.36 -27.20
N ARG A 331 -0.05 8.08 -27.16
CA ARG A 331 0.68 7.30 -28.15
C ARG A 331 1.15 5.97 -27.60
N THR A 332 1.49 5.07 -28.51
CA THR A 332 2.11 3.78 -28.17
C THR A 332 3.64 3.90 -28.18
N LEU A 333 4.32 2.90 -27.57
CA LEU A 333 5.78 2.82 -27.66
C LEU A 333 6.25 2.61 -29.11
N SER A 334 5.52 1.80 -29.89
CA SER A 334 5.83 1.59 -31.32
C SER A 334 5.72 2.87 -32.16
N GLU A 335 4.87 3.83 -31.80
CA GLU A 335 4.76 5.11 -32.52
C GLU A 335 5.91 6.08 -32.26
N ILE A 336 6.62 5.93 -31.13
CA ILE A 336 7.78 6.78 -30.81
C ILE A 336 9.13 6.12 -31.15
N GLN A 337 9.12 4.82 -31.44
CA GLN A 337 10.32 4.06 -31.77
C GLN A 337 11.08 4.66 -32.95
N GLY A 338 12.38 4.92 -32.78
CA GLY A 338 13.24 5.49 -33.80
C GLY A 338 13.00 6.96 -34.16
N ARG A 339 12.11 7.65 -33.41
CA ARG A 339 11.82 9.08 -33.60
C ARG A 339 12.64 9.95 -32.66
N ASN A 340 12.81 11.20 -33.04
CA ASN A 340 13.36 12.20 -32.13
C ASN A 340 12.35 12.50 -31.03
N VAL A 341 12.80 12.41 -29.78
CA VAL A 341 11.97 12.62 -28.58
C VAL A 341 12.49 13.82 -27.79
N ALA A 342 11.59 14.63 -27.28
CA ALA A 342 11.87 15.69 -26.31
C ALA A 342 10.77 15.73 -25.26
N PHE A 343 10.99 16.43 -24.15
CA PHE A 343 10.05 16.52 -23.06
C PHE A 343 9.61 17.96 -22.80
N ALA A 344 8.33 18.18 -22.56
CA ALA A 344 7.77 19.47 -22.18
C ALA A 344 6.47 19.30 -21.39
N GLU A 345 6.05 20.37 -20.69
CA GLU A 345 4.70 20.44 -20.11
C GLU A 345 3.64 20.28 -21.21
N THR A 346 2.52 19.65 -20.88
CA THR A 346 1.34 19.58 -21.76
C THR A 346 0.80 21.00 -22.03
N ASP A 347 0.12 21.16 -23.16
CA ASP A 347 -0.42 22.46 -23.63
C ASP A 347 0.67 23.54 -23.91
N ASN A 348 1.92 23.11 -24.11
CA ASN A 348 2.98 24.02 -24.53
C ASN A 348 2.87 24.34 -26.02
N ASP A 349 2.53 25.59 -26.35
CA ASP A 349 2.33 26.04 -27.74
C ASP A 349 3.55 25.79 -28.65
N ILE A 350 4.77 25.88 -28.10
CA ILE A 350 6.01 25.66 -28.85
C ILE A 350 6.20 24.17 -29.12
N ALA A 351 5.94 23.33 -28.13
CA ALA A 351 5.99 21.87 -28.26
C ALA A 351 4.99 21.39 -29.32
N GLN A 352 3.76 21.87 -29.26
CA GLN A 352 2.72 21.56 -30.24
C GLN A 352 3.10 22.02 -31.67
N LYS A 353 3.80 23.15 -31.79
CA LYS A 353 4.29 23.63 -33.09
C LYS A 353 5.46 22.76 -33.58
N ALA A 354 6.39 22.38 -32.70
CA ALA A 354 7.49 21.50 -33.04
C ALA A 354 7.00 20.16 -33.60
N MET A 355 6.00 19.55 -32.94
CA MET A 355 5.40 18.29 -33.39
C MET A 355 4.69 18.41 -34.76
N ARG A 356 4.12 19.57 -35.08
CA ARG A 356 3.41 19.78 -36.35
C ARG A 356 4.34 20.05 -37.53
N GLU A 357 5.45 20.71 -37.29
CA GLU A 357 6.34 21.19 -38.36
C GLU A 357 7.54 20.28 -38.58
N ASN A 358 7.84 19.38 -37.63
CA ASN A 358 9.06 18.56 -37.63
C ASN A 358 8.75 17.12 -37.21
N ASP A 359 9.66 16.20 -37.52
CA ASP A 359 9.57 14.79 -37.14
C ASP A 359 10.10 14.56 -35.70
N VAL A 360 9.52 15.25 -34.75
CA VAL A 360 9.81 15.13 -33.31
C VAL A 360 8.56 14.79 -32.54
N VAL A 361 8.67 13.94 -31.55
CA VAL A 361 7.61 13.67 -30.57
C VAL A 361 7.96 14.39 -29.28
N VAL A 362 7.14 15.33 -28.85
CA VAL A 362 7.31 15.98 -27.56
C VAL A 362 6.39 15.32 -26.55
N ILE A 363 6.95 14.65 -25.57
CA ILE A 363 6.29 13.86 -24.55
C ILE A 363 6.05 14.73 -23.30
N ASN A 364 4.99 14.44 -22.57
CA ASN A 364 4.72 15.08 -21.28
C ASN A 364 5.91 14.87 -20.33
N GLU A 365 6.46 15.96 -19.76
CA GLU A 365 7.60 15.91 -18.83
C GLU A 365 7.36 15.02 -17.60
N ALA A 366 6.09 14.79 -17.22
CA ALA A 366 5.74 13.86 -16.14
C ALA A 366 6.13 12.40 -16.43
N GLN A 367 6.46 12.06 -17.68
CA GLN A 367 6.90 10.73 -18.12
C GLN A 367 8.41 10.67 -18.44
N GLU A 368 9.14 11.77 -18.29
CA GLU A 368 10.56 11.87 -18.65
C GLU A 368 11.42 10.80 -17.98
N SER A 369 11.25 10.59 -16.65
CA SER A 369 12.02 9.59 -15.92
C SER A 369 11.80 8.19 -16.48
N SER A 370 10.55 7.77 -16.59
CA SER A 370 10.18 6.41 -17.03
C SER A 370 10.61 6.13 -18.47
N ILE A 371 10.54 7.14 -19.35
CA ILE A 371 11.01 7.01 -20.75
C ILE A 371 12.54 6.96 -20.84
N ASN A 372 13.25 7.72 -20.01
CA ASN A 372 14.72 7.66 -19.99
C ASN A 372 15.21 6.31 -19.43
N GLU A 373 14.57 5.76 -18.42
CA GLU A 373 14.85 4.40 -17.90
C GLU A 373 14.60 3.34 -18.98
N LEU A 374 13.53 3.48 -19.75
CA LEU A 374 13.25 2.61 -20.88
C LEU A 374 14.34 2.73 -21.96
N ALA A 375 14.77 3.95 -22.30
CA ALA A 375 15.83 4.20 -23.27
C ALA A 375 17.18 3.61 -22.83
N ASP A 376 17.51 3.70 -21.54
CA ASP A 376 18.72 3.12 -20.95
C ASP A 376 18.73 1.59 -21.00
N SER A 377 17.56 0.96 -20.78
CA SER A 377 17.44 -0.49 -20.77
C SER A 377 17.33 -1.09 -22.19
N MET A 378 16.88 -0.32 -23.18
CA MET A 378 16.45 -0.81 -24.49
C MET A 378 16.82 0.17 -25.63
N ALA A 379 18.12 0.30 -25.91
CA ALA A 379 18.66 1.18 -26.95
C ALA A 379 18.03 1.03 -28.35
N ASP A 380 17.41 -0.12 -28.63
CA ASP A 380 16.70 -0.37 -29.91
C ASP A 380 15.29 0.22 -29.95
N THR A 381 14.68 0.56 -28.80
CA THR A 381 13.30 1.06 -28.72
C THR A 381 13.24 2.58 -28.68
N VAL A 382 14.00 3.19 -27.80
CA VAL A 382 14.22 4.63 -27.74
C VAL A 382 15.72 4.86 -27.73
N ASP A 383 16.29 5.34 -28.85
CA ASP A 383 17.72 5.60 -28.95
C ASP A 383 18.04 6.86 -28.11
N GLN A 384 18.95 6.73 -27.14
CA GLN A 384 19.42 7.86 -26.32
C GLN A 384 19.93 9.03 -27.17
N ASP A 385 20.54 8.73 -28.30
CA ASP A 385 21.01 9.78 -29.23
C ASP A 385 19.87 10.58 -29.86
N ASN A 386 18.65 10.07 -29.79
CA ASN A 386 17.43 10.72 -30.26
C ASN A 386 16.64 11.46 -29.14
N VAL A 387 17.02 11.28 -27.88
CA VAL A 387 16.43 12.05 -26.75
C VAL A 387 17.17 13.39 -26.68
N ARG A 388 16.46 14.47 -26.95
CA ARG A 388 17.01 15.82 -26.98
C ARG A 388 16.39 16.68 -25.89
N SER A 389 17.16 17.63 -25.37
CA SER A 389 16.55 18.67 -24.54
C SER A 389 15.53 19.46 -25.37
N PHE A 390 14.45 19.90 -24.72
CA PHE A 390 13.44 20.69 -25.41
C PHE A 390 14.02 22.00 -25.99
N SER A 391 15.02 22.56 -25.32
CA SER A 391 15.76 23.74 -25.81
C SER A 391 16.47 23.46 -27.12
N GLU A 392 17.11 22.29 -27.29
CA GLU A 392 17.79 21.90 -28.54
C GLU A 392 16.80 21.69 -29.68
N VAL A 393 15.64 21.07 -29.38
CA VAL A 393 14.57 20.92 -30.38
C VAL A 393 14.05 22.28 -30.83
N ILE A 394 13.83 23.21 -29.90
CA ILE A 394 13.41 24.57 -30.23
C ILE A 394 14.46 25.27 -31.12
N GLU A 395 15.76 25.20 -30.79
CA GLU A 395 16.82 25.84 -31.53
C GLU A 395 17.02 25.24 -32.93
N GLN A 396 16.97 23.91 -33.05
CA GLN A 396 17.33 23.22 -34.30
C GLN A 396 16.15 23.10 -35.26
N GLU A 397 14.95 22.79 -34.72
CA GLU A 397 13.82 22.41 -35.56
C GLU A 397 12.89 23.60 -35.86
N LEU A 398 12.77 24.54 -34.95
CA LEU A 398 11.87 25.69 -35.12
C LEU A 398 12.60 26.96 -35.65
N ASN A 399 13.92 26.93 -35.84
CA ASN A 399 14.74 28.13 -36.10
C ASN A 399 14.31 29.26 -35.14
N PHE A 400 14.14 28.91 -33.85
CA PHE A 400 13.69 29.83 -32.85
C PHE A 400 14.79 30.81 -32.50
N GLU A 401 14.71 31.99 -33.05
CA GLU A 401 15.57 33.12 -32.70
C GLU A 401 14.78 34.05 -31.77
N MET A 402 15.28 34.21 -30.55
CA MET A 402 14.82 35.25 -29.65
C MET A 402 15.67 36.50 -29.91
N ASP A 403 15.09 37.50 -30.54
CA ASP A 403 15.75 38.79 -30.69
C ASP A 403 15.84 39.49 -29.32
N GLU A 404 17.02 39.70 -28.80
CA GLU A 404 17.23 40.50 -27.61
C GLU A 404 16.68 41.91 -27.81
N VAL A 405 15.84 42.36 -26.87
CA VAL A 405 15.35 43.73 -26.82
C VAL A 405 16.23 44.51 -25.85
N PRO A 406 17.09 45.40 -26.31
CA PRO A 406 17.93 46.20 -25.41
C PRO A 406 17.10 46.98 -24.37
N ASP A 407 17.58 47.05 -23.15
CA ASP A 407 16.91 47.68 -22.04
C ASP A 407 16.43 49.11 -22.34
N GLN A 408 17.22 49.86 -23.12
CA GLN A 408 16.86 51.21 -23.55
C GLN A 408 15.61 51.28 -24.49
N ASN A 409 15.25 50.15 -25.10
CA ASN A 409 14.10 50.06 -26.02
C ASN A 409 12.83 49.56 -25.28
N LEU A 410 12.93 49.28 -24.00
CA LEU A 410 11.81 48.86 -23.18
C LEU A 410 11.02 50.09 -22.66
N SER A 411 9.71 49.93 -22.54
CA SER A 411 8.92 50.92 -21.80
C SER A 411 9.34 50.95 -20.33
N LYS A 412 9.17 52.06 -19.65
CA LYS A 412 9.52 52.24 -18.24
C LYS A 412 9.01 51.10 -17.34
N ARG A 413 7.80 50.63 -17.58
CA ARG A 413 7.18 49.52 -16.82
C ARG A 413 7.87 48.18 -17.08
N ARG A 414 8.16 47.89 -18.35
CA ARG A 414 8.85 46.64 -18.75
C ARG A 414 10.24 46.58 -18.18
N LEU A 415 10.97 47.68 -18.27
CA LEU A 415 12.33 47.77 -17.68
C LEU A 415 12.28 47.60 -16.17
N GLN A 416 11.37 48.27 -15.50
CA GLN A 416 11.22 48.12 -14.04
C GLN A 416 10.90 46.66 -13.64
N ASN A 417 10.02 46.00 -14.37
CA ASN A 417 9.69 44.59 -14.08
C ASN A 417 10.87 43.65 -14.37
N LEU A 418 11.65 43.91 -15.38
CA LEU A 418 12.86 43.15 -15.69
C LEU A 418 13.91 43.31 -14.58
N GLU A 419 14.13 44.54 -14.07
CA GLU A 419 15.03 44.79 -12.96
C GLU A 419 14.56 44.11 -11.67
N ILE A 420 13.28 44.14 -11.39
CA ILE A 420 12.67 43.42 -10.25
C ILE A 420 12.93 41.91 -10.36
N LEU A 421 12.83 41.32 -11.54
CA LEU A 421 13.08 39.90 -11.75
C LEU A 421 14.57 39.56 -11.62
N ARG A 422 15.47 40.40 -12.12
CA ARG A 422 16.93 40.26 -11.93
C ARG A 422 17.29 40.28 -10.43
N ASP A 423 16.84 41.29 -9.71
CA ASP A 423 17.07 41.38 -8.27
C ASP A 423 16.48 40.21 -7.50
N ALA A 424 15.27 39.77 -7.88
CA ALA A 424 14.61 38.63 -7.26
C ALA A 424 15.36 37.31 -7.48
N LEU A 425 15.88 37.10 -8.68
CA LEU A 425 16.68 35.89 -9.00
C LEU A 425 18.00 35.87 -8.25
N LEU A 426 18.69 37.01 -8.15
CA LEU A 426 19.89 37.14 -7.31
C LEU A 426 19.60 36.81 -5.85
N ASP A 427 18.53 37.35 -5.27
CA ASP A 427 18.09 37.05 -3.92
C ASP A 427 17.81 35.55 -3.70
N LEU A 428 17.37 34.85 -4.74
CA LEU A 428 17.11 33.41 -4.76
C LEU A 428 18.36 32.55 -5.06
N GLY A 429 19.51 33.22 -5.32
CA GLY A 429 20.79 32.53 -5.56
C GLY A 429 21.04 32.13 -7.03
N PHE A 430 20.28 32.69 -7.97
CA PHE A 430 20.50 32.51 -9.42
C PHE A 430 21.33 33.65 -10.01
N SER A 431 21.71 33.50 -11.29
CA SER A 431 22.34 34.58 -12.06
C SER A 431 21.34 35.68 -12.39
N ASP A 432 21.81 36.90 -12.57
CA ASP A 432 21.08 38.06 -13.08
C ASP A 432 21.14 38.19 -14.61
N ASP A 433 21.70 37.19 -15.30
CA ASP A 433 21.78 37.14 -16.78
C ASP A 433 20.38 36.90 -17.40
N VAL A 434 19.50 37.84 -17.20
CA VAL A 434 18.12 37.84 -17.67
C VAL A 434 17.87 39.04 -18.57
N PHE A 435 17.36 38.79 -19.76
CA PHE A 435 17.13 39.81 -20.79
C PHE A 435 15.70 39.79 -21.30
N ALA A 436 15.24 40.91 -21.80
CA ALA A 436 14.00 40.98 -22.55
C ALA A 436 14.23 40.48 -23.98
N GLY A 437 13.32 39.65 -24.45
CA GLY A 437 13.37 39.15 -25.82
C GLY A 437 12.08 39.41 -26.60
N TYR A 438 12.16 39.26 -27.88
CA TYR A 438 11.04 39.27 -28.80
C TYR A 438 11.06 38.04 -29.69
N SER A 439 10.02 37.27 -29.69
CA SER A 439 9.81 36.16 -30.59
C SER A 439 8.32 36.05 -30.94
N ASN A 440 8.01 35.11 -31.81
CA ASN A 440 6.60 34.79 -32.12
C ASN A 440 5.87 34.12 -30.96
N HIS A 441 6.58 33.70 -29.90
CA HIS A 441 6.04 33.02 -28.73
C HIS A 441 6.23 33.85 -27.47
N LYS A 442 5.17 34.00 -26.66
CA LYS A 442 5.22 34.74 -25.39
C LYS A 442 5.67 33.83 -24.24
N SER A 443 6.92 33.38 -24.28
CA SER A 443 7.47 32.46 -23.28
C SER A 443 8.67 33.04 -22.52
N VAL A 444 9.09 32.35 -21.48
CA VAL A 444 10.40 32.46 -20.87
C VAL A 444 11.25 31.34 -21.43
N TRP A 445 12.50 31.62 -21.78
CA TRP A 445 13.37 30.67 -22.41
C TRP A 445 14.80 30.83 -21.93
N LYS A 446 15.53 29.71 -21.77
CA LYS A 446 16.94 29.70 -21.40
C LYS A 446 17.77 29.24 -22.58
N HIS A 447 18.71 30.09 -22.98
CA HIS A 447 19.69 29.75 -24.01
C HIS A 447 20.73 28.77 -23.44
N LYS A 448 21.37 27.98 -24.30
CA LYS A 448 22.41 27.00 -23.93
C LYS A 448 23.62 27.60 -23.20
N ASP A 449 23.89 28.90 -23.36
CA ASP A 449 24.92 29.62 -22.59
C ASP A 449 24.47 29.99 -21.15
N GLY A 450 23.26 29.67 -20.78
CA GLY A 450 22.66 29.95 -19.48
C GLY A 450 21.87 31.26 -19.39
N THR A 451 21.89 32.08 -20.45
CA THR A 451 21.14 33.34 -20.51
C THR A 451 19.63 33.08 -20.56
N ILE A 452 18.86 33.80 -19.76
CA ILE A 452 17.42 33.70 -19.71
C ILE A 452 16.79 34.86 -20.45
N TYR A 453 15.89 34.56 -21.39
CA TYR A 453 15.11 35.55 -22.10
C TYR A 453 13.64 35.49 -21.66
N ILE A 454 13.06 36.66 -21.38
CA ILE A 454 11.66 36.83 -21.04
C ILE A 454 10.99 37.62 -22.16
N HIS A 455 9.92 37.08 -22.74
CA HIS A 455 9.20 37.80 -23.80
C HIS A 455 8.75 39.17 -23.28
N LYS A 456 9.04 40.22 -24.04
CA LYS A 456 8.79 41.63 -23.64
C LYS A 456 7.34 41.90 -23.22
N ASP A 457 6.36 41.16 -23.74
CA ASP A 457 4.95 41.35 -23.37
C ASP A 457 4.62 40.80 -21.98
N LYS A 458 5.32 39.71 -21.54
CA LYS A 458 5.24 39.23 -20.14
C LYS A 458 5.76 40.28 -19.15
N LEU A 459 6.76 41.04 -19.53
CA LEU A 459 7.28 42.16 -18.74
C LEU A 459 6.29 43.33 -18.58
N ASN A 460 5.14 43.30 -19.27
CA ASN A 460 4.06 44.29 -19.07
C ASN A 460 3.07 43.89 -17.96
N ALA A 461 3.34 42.83 -17.22
CA ALA A 461 2.49 42.29 -16.17
C ALA A 461 2.23 43.26 -15.02
N LYS A 462 1.14 43.03 -14.27
CA LYS A 462 0.92 43.69 -13.00
C LYS A 462 1.85 43.12 -11.95
N GLN A 463 2.09 43.87 -10.88
CA GLN A 463 2.98 43.47 -9.79
C GLN A 463 2.56 42.14 -9.13
N GLN A 464 1.27 41.86 -9.08
CA GLN A 464 0.75 40.61 -8.56
C GLN A 464 1.12 39.43 -9.48
N ASP A 465 0.84 39.57 -10.78
CA ASP A 465 1.15 38.52 -11.78
C ASP A 465 2.67 38.27 -11.86
N LEU A 466 3.48 39.34 -11.69
CA LEU A 466 4.94 39.25 -11.61
C LEU A 466 5.39 38.43 -10.39
N ALA A 467 4.74 38.66 -9.23
CA ALA A 467 5.10 37.99 -7.98
C ALA A 467 4.62 36.54 -7.88
N THR A 468 3.60 36.16 -8.66
CA THR A 468 3.06 34.78 -8.62
C THR A 468 3.50 33.97 -9.82
N ASP A 469 3.11 34.37 -11.02
CA ASP A 469 3.23 33.52 -12.20
C ASP A 469 4.58 33.65 -12.88
N ILE A 470 5.00 34.89 -13.19
CA ILE A 470 6.20 35.14 -14.00
C ILE A 470 7.48 34.75 -13.24
N ILE A 471 7.60 35.10 -11.95
CA ILE A 471 8.78 34.72 -11.18
C ILE A 471 8.92 33.21 -11.06
N PHE A 472 7.81 32.47 -10.96
CA PHE A 472 7.82 31.02 -10.94
C PHE A 472 8.27 30.42 -12.27
N GLU A 473 7.74 30.94 -13.37
CA GLU A 473 8.15 30.51 -14.72
C GLU A 473 9.63 30.77 -14.96
N VAL A 474 10.13 31.95 -14.60
CA VAL A 474 11.55 32.30 -14.74
C VAL A 474 12.43 31.41 -13.84
N MET A 475 11.98 31.11 -12.62
CA MET A 475 12.71 30.22 -11.73
C MET A 475 12.78 28.79 -12.22
N LYS A 476 11.67 28.25 -12.75
CA LYS A 476 11.67 26.91 -13.36
C LYS A 476 12.73 26.82 -14.46
N VAL A 477 12.74 27.80 -15.36
CA VAL A 477 13.69 27.90 -16.46
C VAL A 477 15.13 28.10 -15.94
N ALA A 478 15.33 28.92 -14.92
CA ALA A 478 16.66 29.16 -14.31
C ALA A 478 17.21 27.91 -13.60
N ALA A 479 16.33 27.13 -12.96
CA ALA A 479 16.70 25.90 -12.24
C ALA A 479 17.05 24.74 -13.21
N HIS A 480 16.55 24.76 -14.45
CA HIS A 480 16.94 23.79 -15.47
C HIS A 480 18.40 24.06 -15.89
N SER A 481 19.30 23.22 -15.44
CA SER A 481 20.63 23.12 -16.05
C SER A 481 20.45 22.43 -17.40
N GLY A 482 20.94 23.03 -18.47
CA GLY A 482 20.80 22.51 -19.86
C GLY A 482 21.52 21.19 -20.15
N GLU A 483 21.75 20.36 -19.18
CA GLU A 483 22.21 18.99 -19.29
C GLU A 483 20.98 18.07 -19.17
N THR A 484 20.86 17.12 -20.09
CA THR A 484 19.89 16.03 -20.04
C THR A 484 19.84 15.45 -18.63
N MET A 485 18.69 15.51 -17.97
CA MET A 485 18.51 14.94 -16.64
C MET A 485 18.55 13.42 -16.74
N THR A 486 19.68 12.83 -16.34
CA THR A 486 19.95 11.40 -16.50
C THR A 486 19.50 10.54 -15.34
N SER A 487 18.91 11.08 -14.28
CA SER A 487 18.39 10.23 -13.20
C SER A 487 17.22 10.83 -12.40
N PHE A 488 16.32 9.97 -11.97
CA PHE A 488 15.21 10.27 -11.03
C PHE A 488 15.72 10.93 -9.73
N ASN A 489 16.91 10.58 -9.25
CA ASN A 489 17.51 11.17 -8.06
C ASN A 489 17.88 12.65 -8.25
N GLU A 490 18.33 13.04 -9.44
CA GLU A 490 18.61 14.44 -9.75
C GLU A 490 17.33 15.26 -9.87
N ASN A 491 16.30 14.72 -10.50
CA ASN A 491 14.95 15.30 -10.50
C ASN A 491 14.35 15.42 -9.10
N TYR A 492 14.52 14.39 -8.28
CA TYR A 492 14.06 14.43 -6.88
C TYR A 492 14.78 15.51 -6.09
N ASP A 493 16.08 15.66 -6.26
CA ASP A 493 16.86 16.69 -5.59
C ASP A 493 16.54 18.10 -6.13
N LEU A 494 16.28 18.26 -7.42
CA LEU A 494 15.80 19.52 -8.02
C LEU A 494 14.42 19.90 -7.51
N ASN A 495 13.45 18.98 -7.53
CA ASN A 495 12.11 19.19 -6.98
C ASN A 495 12.15 19.41 -5.46
N ARG A 496 12.99 18.69 -4.74
CA ARG A 496 13.22 18.89 -3.30
C ARG A 496 13.86 20.24 -3.04
N ASN A 497 14.79 20.69 -3.87
CA ASN A 497 15.44 21.98 -3.77
C ASN A 497 14.46 23.11 -4.12
N PHE A 498 13.68 22.94 -5.16
CA PHE A 498 12.58 23.85 -5.51
C PHE A 498 11.54 23.93 -4.38
N TYR A 499 11.13 22.78 -3.83
CA TYR A 499 10.24 22.72 -2.66
C TYR A 499 10.85 23.41 -1.43
N LYS A 500 12.14 23.20 -1.16
CA LYS A 500 12.84 23.89 -0.05
C LYS A 500 12.93 25.39 -0.27
N MET A 501 13.13 25.85 -1.50
CA MET A 501 13.12 27.28 -1.84
C MET A 501 11.73 27.88 -1.64
N THR A 502 10.67 27.17 -2.07
CA THR A 502 9.28 27.63 -1.91
C THR A 502 8.77 27.57 -0.48
N THR A 503 9.31 26.68 0.38
CA THR A 503 8.88 26.49 1.78
C THR A 503 9.79 27.14 2.82
N GLY A 504 10.84 27.85 2.41
CA GLY A 504 11.73 28.58 3.32
C GLY A 504 12.94 27.80 3.85
N SER A 505 13.27 26.65 3.26
CA SER A 505 14.51 25.94 3.57
C SER A 505 15.63 26.42 2.67
N ARG A 506 16.67 27.02 3.22
CA ARG A 506 17.79 27.65 2.53
C ARG A 506 18.47 26.72 1.53
N PHE A 507 18.66 27.20 0.31
CA PHE A 507 19.53 26.62 -0.70
C PHE A 507 20.50 27.70 -1.22
N GLY A 508 21.51 28.03 -0.43
CA GLY A 508 22.51 29.04 -0.83
C GLY A 508 21.96 30.47 -1.03
N ALA A 509 20.65 30.64 -0.89
CA ALA A 509 19.95 31.90 -1.09
C ALA A 509 19.83 32.66 0.24
N ASP A 510 19.97 33.97 0.19
CA ASP A 510 19.79 34.82 1.38
C ASP A 510 18.33 34.96 1.81
N VAL A 511 17.39 34.63 0.92
CA VAL A 511 15.94 34.80 1.12
C VAL A 511 15.15 33.64 0.48
N ASP A 512 13.96 33.35 1.02
CA ASP A 512 13.03 32.36 0.50
C ASP A 512 12.04 32.96 -0.51
N MET A 513 11.41 32.11 -1.31
CA MET A 513 10.44 32.52 -2.32
C MET A 513 9.25 33.33 -1.77
N PRO A 514 8.60 32.94 -0.63
CA PRO A 514 7.54 33.76 -0.03
C PRO A 514 8.02 35.17 0.33
N THR A 515 9.28 35.30 0.78
CA THR A 515 9.88 36.60 1.07
C THR A 515 10.11 37.41 -0.20
N VAL A 516 10.60 36.79 -1.28
CA VAL A 516 10.78 37.44 -2.58
C VAL A 516 9.43 37.91 -3.14
N GLN A 517 8.42 37.04 -3.15
CA GLN A 517 7.06 37.40 -3.57
C GLN A 517 6.52 38.61 -2.78
N LYS A 518 6.70 38.59 -1.46
CA LYS A 518 6.28 39.70 -0.59
C LYS A 518 7.06 40.99 -0.90
N ARG A 519 8.36 40.91 -1.21
CA ARG A 519 9.19 42.06 -1.62
C ARG A 519 8.72 42.65 -2.94
N ILE A 520 8.37 41.80 -3.93
CA ILE A 520 7.79 42.22 -5.20
C ILE A 520 6.47 42.95 -4.95
N LEU A 521 5.55 42.32 -4.20
CA LEU A 521 4.22 42.87 -3.92
C LEU A 521 4.27 44.20 -3.17
N ASN A 522 5.23 44.39 -2.28
CA ASN A 522 5.40 45.60 -1.51
C ASN A 522 6.25 46.69 -2.23
N GLY A 523 6.73 46.41 -3.44
CA GLY A 523 7.57 47.33 -4.19
C GLY A 523 8.94 47.60 -3.53
N THR A 524 9.50 46.56 -2.89
CA THR A 524 10.81 46.65 -2.20
C THR A 524 11.96 46.62 -3.22
N TYR A 525 11.81 45.92 -4.31
CA TYR A 525 12.71 45.98 -5.47
C TYR A 525 12.45 47.28 -6.23
N LYS A 526 13.49 47.99 -6.63
CA LYS A 526 13.38 49.33 -7.24
C LYS A 526 13.57 49.31 -8.76
#